data_41a6316275343aac8bd3c9d461f53bab
#
_entry.id   41a6316275343aac8bd3c9d461f53bab
#
_cell.length_a   1.000
_cell.length_b   1.000
_cell.length_c   1.000
_cell.angle_alpha   90.00
_cell.angle_beta   90.00
_cell.angle_gamma   90.00
#
_symmetry.space_group_name_H-M   'P 1'
#
loop_
_entity.id
_entity.type
_entity.pdbx_description
1 polymer ?
#
loop_
_entity_poly.entity_id
_entity_poly.type
_entity_poly.pdbx_seq_one_letter_code
_entity_poly.pdbx_strand_id
1 'polypeptide(L)'
;MLSSLAAGFLSGCSGVNRDTETVSPTASYAPVRLGPTSTPATTPTPIALAFPTATLLPIPAIDNSDHSLGNPGAQITLLVYSDFQCPYCAQFYQAWKQAQALHPEDVKLVFRHFPLLPIHDKADLAGAAAEISAQENLFWEMHDILFERHQEWVNLDREGFAGWLMAVASELELDPEFFLKELSAGKYQAAMDAAYRAGVDAGIPGTPFIFLNGVWYRLNPTAINLEASIRLELLKTKQYLEPPQMEFKESTLYFAHLELDQGEIIIQLFPEQAPATIASYIFLAEQGWYDGIGFHTVQTDSMVESGDPTGTGLGGPGYLLLDEIGDTLNFDEIGMLAMSSSGPNTNGSRFFINLVPLPYLNGSRTIVGRVISGLELLTGLNERDPFEDLFEPYELVIRSIRIERR
;
A
#
# COMPACT_ATOMS: atom_id res chain seq x y z
N MET A 1 0.39 26.78 -60.53
CA MET A 1 -0.79 27.32 -61.22
C MET A 1 -1.94 27.29 -60.26
N LEU A 2 -2.43 28.51 -59.96
CA LEU A 2 -3.79 28.91 -59.61
C LEU A 2 -4.40 28.27 -58.33
N SER A 3 -4.57 29.03 -57.30
CA SER A 3 -5.44 30.20 -56.94
C SER A 3 -6.60 29.75 -56.09
N SER A 4 -6.53 30.07 -54.82
CA SER A 4 -7.33 31.02 -54.03
C SER A 4 -8.85 30.93 -54.17
N LEU A 5 -9.53 30.83 -53.03
CA LEU A 5 -10.56 31.79 -52.63
C LEU A 5 -10.93 31.63 -51.15
N ALA A 6 -10.88 32.72 -50.44
CA ALA A 6 -11.31 32.94 -49.07
C ALA A 6 -12.81 33.21 -49.02
N ALA A 7 -13.48 32.80 -47.92
CA ALA A 7 -14.67 33.48 -47.44
C ALA A 7 -14.77 33.35 -45.91
N GLY A 8 -14.66 34.48 -45.23
CA GLY A 8 -14.84 34.60 -43.79
C GLY A 8 -16.30 34.59 -43.39
N PHE A 9 -16.55 34.09 -42.17
CA PHE A 9 -17.73 34.47 -41.40
C PHE A 9 -17.27 34.85 -39.99
N LEU A 10 -17.35 36.12 -39.68
CA LEU A 10 -17.33 36.67 -38.35
C LEU A 10 -18.67 36.36 -37.68
N SER A 11 -18.65 35.70 -36.58
CA SER A 11 -19.76 35.69 -35.65
C SER A 11 -19.20 35.82 -34.22
N GLY A 12 -19.46 36.96 -33.62
CA GLY A 12 -19.01 37.30 -32.28
C GLY A 12 -19.74 36.45 -31.24
N CYS A 13 -18.99 35.87 -30.32
CA CYS A 13 -19.48 35.45 -29.04
C CYS A 13 -18.93 36.41 -28.01
N SER A 14 -19.84 37.15 -27.38
CA SER A 14 -19.63 37.99 -26.22
C SER A 14 -18.99 37.15 -25.09
N GLY A 15 -17.79 37.54 -24.66
CA GLY A 15 -17.12 37.02 -23.52
C GLY A 15 -17.93 37.30 -22.24
N VAL A 16 -18.35 36.25 -21.59
CA VAL A 16 -18.73 36.30 -20.18
C VAL A 16 -17.41 36.35 -19.42
N ASN A 17 -17.05 37.50 -18.89
CA ASN A 17 -16.02 37.67 -17.88
C ASN A 17 -16.51 36.88 -16.64
N ARG A 18 -15.97 35.71 -16.43
CA ARG A 18 -15.95 35.10 -15.11
C ARG A 18 -14.79 35.73 -14.37
N ASP A 19 -15.08 36.74 -13.55
CA ASP A 19 -14.19 37.15 -12.49
C ASP A 19 -14.10 36.00 -11.51
N THR A 20 -13.15 35.09 -11.75
CA THR A 20 -12.66 34.17 -10.74
C THR A 20 -11.84 35.03 -9.79
N GLU A 21 -12.45 35.48 -8.69
CA GLU A 21 -11.70 35.93 -7.53
C GLU A 21 -10.82 34.76 -7.10
N THR A 22 -9.58 34.80 -7.51
CA THR A 22 -8.53 33.95 -6.94
C THR A 22 -8.37 34.38 -5.49
N VAL A 23 -8.96 33.62 -4.55
CA VAL A 23 -8.71 33.80 -3.14
C VAL A 23 -7.22 33.57 -2.92
N SER A 24 -6.52 34.63 -2.53
CA SER A 24 -5.09 34.54 -2.26
C SER A 24 -4.86 33.55 -1.10
N PRO A 25 -4.07 32.49 -1.28
CA PRO A 25 -3.87 31.45 -0.24
C PRO A 25 -3.11 31.93 1.01
N THR A 26 -2.69 33.20 1.04
CA THR A 26 -1.97 33.82 2.18
C THR A 26 -2.87 34.34 3.29
N ALA A 27 -4.18 34.02 3.29
CA ALA A 27 -5.08 34.47 4.33
C ALA A 27 -4.77 33.77 5.68
N SER A 28 -4.21 34.50 6.63
CA SER A 28 -4.11 34.08 8.02
C SER A 28 -5.46 34.34 8.70
N TYR A 29 -6.07 33.30 9.26
CA TYR A 29 -7.36 33.40 9.94
C TYR A 29 -7.16 33.64 11.45
N ALA A 30 -7.98 34.52 12.03
CA ALA A 30 -7.99 34.70 13.49
C ALA A 30 -8.60 33.44 14.16
N PRO A 31 -8.07 32.99 15.33
CA PRO A 31 -8.66 31.92 16.11
C PRO A 31 -10.13 32.19 16.46
N VAL A 32 -10.97 31.17 16.31
CA VAL A 32 -12.42 31.25 16.60
C VAL A 32 -12.75 30.35 17.79
N ARG A 33 -13.65 30.84 18.67
CA ARG A 33 -14.24 30.01 19.73
C ARG A 33 -15.61 29.54 19.25
N LEU A 34 -15.79 28.19 19.17
CA LEU A 34 -17.06 27.58 18.90
C LEU A 34 -17.70 27.14 20.22
N GLY A 35 -19.01 27.22 20.32
CA GLY A 35 -19.73 26.67 21.46
C GLY A 35 -19.86 25.14 21.37
N PRO A 36 -20.15 24.47 22.49
CA PRO A 36 -20.35 23.02 22.49
C PRO A 36 -21.55 22.65 21.60
N THR A 37 -21.42 21.53 20.84
CA THR A 37 -22.56 20.93 20.12
C THR A 37 -23.57 20.39 21.11
N SER A 38 -24.84 20.47 20.77
CA SER A 38 -25.95 20.01 21.63
C SER A 38 -26.01 18.46 21.74
N THR A 39 -25.17 17.73 21.07
CA THR A 39 -25.13 16.27 21.10
C THR A 39 -24.25 15.79 22.24
N PRO A 40 -24.75 15.06 23.24
CA PRO A 40 -23.92 14.47 24.27
C PRO A 40 -22.94 13.49 23.62
N ALA A 41 -21.66 13.64 23.91
CA ALA A 41 -20.63 12.70 23.50
C ALA A 41 -20.96 11.31 24.06
N THR A 42 -21.42 10.41 23.21
CA THR A 42 -21.51 9.00 23.57
C THR A 42 -20.09 8.45 23.59
N THR A 43 -19.70 7.84 24.70
CA THR A 43 -18.42 7.15 24.81
C THR A 43 -18.29 6.19 23.63
N PRO A 44 -17.26 6.32 22.77
CA PRO A 44 -17.12 5.44 21.62
C PRO A 44 -16.96 4.00 22.09
N THR A 45 -17.85 3.13 21.65
CA THR A 45 -17.65 1.69 21.83
C THR A 45 -16.66 1.24 20.76
N PRO A 46 -15.55 0.59 21.10
CA PRO A 46 -14.61 0.07 20.10
C PRO A 46 -15.35 -0.85 19.13
N ILE A 47 -15.32 -0.55 17.85
CA ILE A 47 -15.83 -1.45 16.82
C ILE A 47 -14.72 -2.46 16.55
N ALA A 48 -14.88 -3.66 17.11
CA ALA A 48 -14.03 -4.77 16.72
C ALA A 48 -14.32 -5.11 15.26
N LEU A 49 -13.36 -4.88 14.37
CA LEU A 49 -13.44 -5.34 12.99
C LEU A 49 -13.41 -6.87 13.00
N ALA A 50 -14.57 -7.49 12.90
CA ALA A 50 -14.68 -8.91 12.64
C ALA A 50 -14.29 -9.14 11.18
N PHE A 51 -13.02 -9.42 10.93
CA PHE A 51 -12.60 -9.94 9.63
C PHE A 51 -13.27 -11.30 9.42
N PRO A 52 -13.81 -11.59 8.22
CA PRO A 52 -14.37 -12.89 7.94
C PRO A 52 -13.29 -13.95 8.23
N THR A 53 -13.63 -14.97 9.01
CA THR A 53 -12.75 -16.09 9.33
C THR A 53 -12.26 -16.66 7.99
N ALA A 54 -10.98 -16.49 7.68
CA ALA A 54 -10.40 -17.03 6.47
C ALA A 54 -10.57 -18.56 6.53
N THR A 55 -11.14 -19.14 5.49
CA THR A 55 -11.16 -20.60 5.35
C THR A 55 -9.68 -21.02 5.22
N LEU A 56 -9.15 -21.61 6.27
CA LEU A 56 -7.77 -22.10 6.27
C LEU A 56 -7.73 -23.30 5.32
N LEU A 57 -7.00 -23.17 4.21
CA LEU A 57 -6.63 -24.32 3.40
C LEU A 57 -5.68 -25.21 4.24
N PRO A 58 -5.73 -26.54 4.10
CA PRO A 58 -4.87 -27.45 4.84
C PRO A 58 -3.43 -27.44 4.28
N ILE A 59 -2.78 -26.28 4.37
CA ILE A 59 -1.42 -26.09 3.88
C ILE A 59 -0.45 -26.71 4.87
N PRO A 60 0.45 -27.60 4.44
CA PRO A 60 1.51 -28.14 5.29
C PRO A 60 2.34 -27.01 5.92
N ALA A 61 2.72 -27.20 7.18
CA ALA A 61 3.61 -26.26 7.85
C ALA A 61 4.92 -26.09 7.06
N ILE A 62 5.50 -24.90 7.14
CA ILE A 62 6.82 -24.64 6.58
C ILE A 62 7.86 -25.40 7.42
N ASP A 63 8.75 -26.11 6.76
CA ASP A 63 9.83 -26.85 7.41
C ASP A 63 11.16 -26.75 6.64
N ASN A 64 12.17 -27.50 7.08
CA ASN A 64 13.51 -27.43 6.53
C ASN A 64 13.64 -28.04 5.10
N SER A 65 12.60 -28.65 4.58
CA SER A 65 12.57 -29.13 3.19
C SER A 65 12.12 -28.04 2.21
N ASP A 66 11.58 -26.93 2.72
CA ASP A 66 11.17 -25.80 1.90
C ASP A 66 12.38 -24.92 1.53
N HIS A 67 12.43 -24.47 0.28
CA HIS A 67 13.41 -23.48 -0.13
C HIS A 67 13.01 -22.11 0.42
N SER A 68 13.89 -21.51 1.22
CA SER A 68 13.64 -20.20 1.86
C SER A 68 14.72 -19.19 1.50
N LEU A 69 14.32 -17.96 1.19
CA LEU A 69 15.21 -16.84 0.86
C LEU A 69 14.85 -15.62 1.72
N GLY A 70 15.87 -14.94 2.26
CA GLY A 70 15.73 -13.78 3.13
C GLY A 70 16.05 -14.09 4.58
N ASN A 71 15.80 -13.11 5.47
CA ASN A 71 16.10 -13.24 6.88
C ASN A 71 15.22 -14.33 7.54
N PRO A 72 15.80 -15.37 8.18
CA PRO A 72 15.01 -16.37 8.89
C PRO A 72 14.09 -15.81 10.00
N GLY A 73 14.48 -14.66 10.58
CA GLY A 73 13.72 -13.94 11.61
C GLY A 73 12.74 -12.90 11.06
N ALA A 74 12.54 -12.83 9.74
CA ALA A 74 11.65 -11.86 9.10
C ALA A 74 10.23 -11.91 9.69
N GLN A 75 9.65 -10.73 9.91
CA GLN A 75 8.28 -10.59 10.43
C GLN A 75 7.23 -11.06 9.42
N ILE A 76 7.56 -11.00 8.12
CA ILE A 76 6.68 -11.36 7.02
C ILE A 76 7.21 -12.57 6.28
N THR A 77 6.36 -13.57 6.15
CA THR A 77 6.62 -14.75 5.34
C THR A 77 5.68 -14.79 4.16
N LEU A 78 6.23 -14.78 2.95
CA LEU A 78 5.54 -15.07 1.72
C LEU A 78 5.77 -16.54 1.36
N LEU A 79 4.76 -17.39 1.51
CA LEU A 79 4.79 -18.76 1.00
C LEU A 79 4.13 -18.77 -0.38
N VAL A 80 4.86 -19.20 -1.40
CA VAL A 80 4.35 -19.27 -2.78
C VAL A 80 4.38 -20.70 -3.30
N TYR A 81 3.25 -21.16 -3.85
CA TYR A 81 3.19 -22.29 -4.74
C TYR A 81 3.37 -21.80 -6.17
N SER A 82 4.42 -22.25 -6.85
CA SER A 82 4.90 -21.63 -8.08
C SER A 82 5.31 -22.64 -9.12
N ASP A 83 5.26 -22.18 -10.37
CA ASP A 83 5.66 -22.92 -11.57
C ASP A 83 6.55 -22.03 -12.41
N PHE A 84 7.75 -22.47 -12.73
CA PHE A 84 8.71 -21.68 -13.50
C PHE A 84 8.24 -21.34 -14.92
N GLN A 85 7.39 -22.19 -15.53
CA GLN A 85 6.87 -21.91 -16.86
C GLN A 85 5.67 -20.95 -16.86
N CYS A 86 5.04 -20.71 -15.69
CA CYS A 86 3.88 -19.86 -15.57
C CYS A 86 4.24 -18.38 -15.75
N PRO A 87 3.64 -17.65 -16.71
CA PRO A 87 3.94 -16.23 -16.92
C PRO A 87 3.55 -15.35 -15.73
N TYR A 88 2.50 -15.72 -15.00
CA TYR A 88 2.08 -14.99 -13.79
C TYR A 88 3.05 -15.18 -12.61
N CYS A 89 3.73 -16.34 -12.55
CA CYS A 89 4.81 -16.57 -11.60
C CYS A 89 6.03 -15.72 -11.92
N ALA A 90 6.36 -15.56 -13.20
CA ALA A 90 7.42 -14.64 -13.62
C ALA A 90 7.08 -13.17 -13.29
N GLN A 91 5.83 -12.76 -13.39
CA GLN A 91 5.40 -11.42 -12.93
C GLN A 91 5.51 -11.27 -11.42
N PHE A 92 5.05 -12.26 -10.65
CA PHE A 92 5.21 -12.27 -9.19
C PHE A 92 6.68 -12.20 -8.78
N TYR A 93 7.56 -12.93 -9.47
CA TYR A 93 8.99 -12.89 -9.21
C TYR A 93 9.55 -11.46 -9.26
N GLN A 94 9.16 -10.65 -10.25
CA GLN A 94 9.60 -9.26 -10.36
C GLN A 94 9.10 -8.42 -9.17
N ALA A 95 7.85 -8.61 -8.75
CA ALA A 95 7.29 -7.94 -7.57
C ALA A 95 8.01 -8.36 -6.28
N TRP A 96 8.32 -9.64 -6.15
CA TRP A 96 9.11 -10.18 -5.04
C TRP A 96 10.51 -9.56 -4.97
N LYS A 97 11.24 -9.50 -6.09
CA LYS A 97 12.60 -8.91 -6.12
C LYS A 97 12.60 -7.45 -5.67
N GLN A 98 11.58 -6.69 -6.06
CA GLN A 98 11.42 -5.30 -5.61
C GLN A 98 11.12 -5.23 -4.10
N ALA A 99 10.21 -6.06 -3.60
CA ALA A 99 9.88 -6.12 -2.18
C ALA A 99 11.09 -6.54 -1.33
N GLN A 100 11.85 -7.53 -1.78
CA GLN A 100 13.09 -7.97 -1.11
C GLN A 100 14.13 -6.86 -1.02
N ALA A 101 14.27 -6.06 -2.08
CA ALA A 101 15.21 -4.95 -2.12
C ALA A 101 14.82 -3.82 -1.15
N LEU A 102 13.52 -3.58 -0.96
CA LEU A 102 12.99 -2.55 -0.05
C LEU A 102 12.96 -3.01 1.41
N HIS A 103 12.74 -4.31 1.66
CA HIS A 103 12.52 -4.90 2.98
C HIS A 103 13.42 -6.12 3.23
N PRO A 104 14.76 -6.02 3.08
CA PRO A 104 15.66 -7.17 3.13
C PRO A 104 15.64 -7.94 4.46
N GLU A 105 15.32 -7.24 5.57
CA GLU A 105 15.29 -7.81 6.91
C GLU A 105 13.87 -8.25 7.34
N ASP A 106 12.85 -7.68 6.73
CA ASP A 106 11.46 -7.83 7.20
C ASP A 106 10.69 -8.92 6.47
N VAL A 107 11.15 -9.31 5.26
CA VAL A 107 10.41 -10.24 4.40
C VAL A 107 11.29 -11.43 4.01
N LYS A 108 10.70 -12.63 4.11
CA LYS A 108 11.26 -13.86 3.55
C LYS A 108 10.30 -14.53 2.58
N LEU A 109 10.84 -15.14 1.55
CA LEU A 109 10.14 -15.99 0.61
C LEU A 109 10.33 -17.45 1.00
N VAL A 110 9.27 -18.23 0.92
CA VAL A 110 9.28 -19.69 0.95
C VAL A 110 8.69 -20.18 -0.36
N PHE A 111 9.47 -20.91 -1.12
CA PHE A 111 9.10 -21.41 -2.44
C PHE A 111 8.70 -22.87 -2.36
N ARG A 112 7.55 -23.22 -2.92
CA ARG A 112 7.09 -24.59 -3.14
C ARG A 112 6.80 -24.83 -4.61
N HIS A 113 7.35 -25.88 -5.15
CA HIS A 113 7.01 -26.32 -6.50
C HIS A 113 5.54 -26.68 -6.62
N PHE A 114 4.89 -26.15 -7.63
CA PHE A 114 3.58 -26.60 -8.09
C PHE A 114 3.54 -26.56 -9.62
N PRO A 115 4.32 -27.44 -10.28
CA PRO A 115 4.42 -27.47 -11.74
C PRO A 115 3.08 -27.91 -12.34
N LEU A 116 2.45 -27.08 -13.16
CA LEU A 116 1.15 -27.33 -13.76
C LEU A 116 1.29 -28.27 -14.98
N LEU A 117 1.76 -29.49 -14.74
CA LEU A 117 2.10 -30.49 -15.75
C LEU A 117 1.06 -30.70 -16.87
N PRO A 118 -0.26 -30.58 -16.63
CA PRO A 118 -1.26 -30.73 -17.69
C PRO A 118 -1.23 -29.64 -18.77
N ILE A 119 -0.67 -28.46 -18.46
CA ILE A 119 -0.69 -27.29 -19.35
C ILE A 119 0.69 -26.68 -19.62
N HIS A 120 1.70 -27.03 -18.83
CA HIS A 120 3.07 -26.54 -18.93
C HIS A 120 4.04 -27.69 -19.21
N ASP A 121 4.40 -27.86 -20.47
CA ASP A 121 5.15 -28.99 -20.98
C ASP A 121 6.62 -29.08 -20.55
N LYS A 122 7.15 -28.04 -19.91
CA LYS A 122 8.54 -27.92 -19.45
C LYS A 122 8.67 -27.63 -17.95
N ALA A 123 7.54 -27.49 -17.23
CA ALA A 123 7.55 -27.16 -15.81
C ALA A 123 8.30 -28.20 -14.96
N ASP A 124 8.22 -29.46 -15.35
CA ASP A 124 8.96 -30.55 -14.72
C ASP A 124 10.48 -30.43 -14.88
N LEU A 125 10.95 -30.10 -16.10
CA LEU A 125 12.37 -29.90 -16.37
C LEU A 125 12.91 -28.67 -15.65
N ALA A 126 12.15 -27.58 -15.62
CA ALA A 126 12.54 -26.35 -14.93
C ALA A 126 12.66 -26.59 -13.40
N GLY A 127 11.68 -27.26 -12.80
CA GLY A 127 11.73 -27.65 -11.40
C GLY A 127 12.89 -28.62 -11.11
N ALA A 128 13.10 -29.60 -11.97
CA ALA A 128 14.21 -30.53 -11.87
C ALA A 128 15.58 -29.81 -11.92
N ALA A 129 15.73 -28.84 -12.82
CA ALA A 129 16.95 -28.05 -12.93
C ALA A 129 17.26 -27.27 -11.64
N ALA A 130 16.26 -26.65 -11.03
CA ALA A 130 16.41 -25.95 -9.76
C ALA A 130 16.81 -26.90 -8.62
N GLU A 131 16.20 -28.09 -8.55
CA GLU A 131 16.51 -29.11 -7.53
C GLU A 131 17.89 -29.75 -7.74
N ILE A 132 18.36 -29.91 -8.98
CA ILE A 132 19.73 -30.37 -9.25
C ILE A 132 20.72 -29.31 -8.77
N SER A 133 20.47 -28.04 -9.07
CA SER A 133 21.31 -26.91 -8.63
C SER A 133 21.35 -26.78 -7.10
N ALA A 134 20.24 -27.13 -6.43
CA ALA A 134 20.16 -27.12 -4.96
C ALA A 134 21.19 -28.04 -4.29
N GLN A 135 21.66 -29.10 -4.95
CA GLN A 135 22.70 -29.99 -4.41
C GLN A 135 24.04 -29.29 -4.22
N GLU A 136 24.31 -28.25 -5.02
CA GLU A 136 25.49 -27.38 -4.93
C GLU A 136 25.18 -26.04 -4.27
N ASN A 137 24.02 -25.92 -3.56
CA ASN A 137 23.50 -24.72 -2.93
C ASN A 137 23.22 -23.57 -3.90
N LEU A 138 22.90 -23.88 -5.15
CA LEU A 138 22.60 -22.92 -6.23
C LEU A 138 21.12 -22.92 -6.63
N PHE A 139 20.21 -23.32 -5.71
CA PHE A 139 18.77 -23.30 -5.98
C PHE A 139 18.28 -21.93 -6.40
N TRP A 140 18.66 -20.90 -5.63
CA TRP A 140 18.16 -19.55 -5.83
C TRP A 140 18.76 -18.88 -7.08
N GLU A 141 19.99 -19.19 -7.41
CA GLU A 141 20.64 -18.72 -8.64
C GLU A 141 19.92 -19.31 -9.87
N MET A 142 19.64 -20.60 -9.88
CA MET A 142 18.88 -21.25 -10.95
C MET A 142 17.43 -20.73 -10.99
N HIS A 143 16.79 -20.58 -9.83
CA HIS A 143 15.44 -20.02 -9.71
C HIS A 143 15.36 -18.62 -10.32
N ASP A 144 16.30 -17.75 -9.98
CA ASP A 144 16.34 -16.37 -10.47
C ASP A 144 16.55 -16.36 -11.99
N ILE A 145 17.50 -17.14 -12.53
CA ILE A 145 17.74 -17.23 -13.98
C ILE A 145 16.50 -17.76 -14.74
N LEU A 146 15.83 -18.78 -14.20
CA LEU A 146 14.62 -19.31 -14.82
C LEU A 146 13.51 -18.26 -14.97
N PHE A 147 13.33 -17.40 -13.98
CA PHE A 147 12.34 -16.32 -14.05
C PHE A 147 12.83 -15.09 -14.79
N GLU A 148 14.05 -14.63 -14.56
CA GLU A 148 14.60 -13.43 -15.21
C GLU A 148 14.68 -13.61 -16.72
N ARG A 149 15.07 -14.81 -17.15
CA ARG A 149 15.25 -15.15 -18.57
C ARG A 149 14.07 -15.98 -19.12
N HIS A 150 12.89 -15.92 -18.49
CA HIS A 150 11.71 -16.70 -18.84
C HIS A 150 11.37 -16.61 -20.34
N GLN A 151 11.47 -15.44 -20.96
CA GLN A 151 11.15 -15.23 -22.36
C GLN A 151 12.14 -15.91 -23.32
N GLU A 152 13.34 -16.26 -22.89
CA GLU A 152 14.33 -16.95 -23.71
C GLU A 152 13.99 -18.43 -23.93
N TRP A 153 13.33 -19.06 -22.96
CA TRP A 153 13.12 -20.49 -22.97
C TRP A 153 11.66 -20.94 -23.02
N VAL A 154 10.71 -20.11 -22.61
CA VAL A 154 9.31 -20.53 -22.48
C VAL A 154 8.69 -21.01 -23.80
N ASN A 155 9.15 -20.49 -24.92
CA ASN A 155 8.68 -20.85 -26.27
C ASN A 155 9.55 -21.92 -26.98
N LEU A 156 10.63 -22.39 -26.36
CA LEU A 156 11.41 -23.51 -26.91
C LEU A 156 10.61 -24.81 -26.79
N ASP A 157 10.92 -25.77 -27.62
CA ASP A 157 10.51 -27.15 -27.37
C ASP A 157 11.34 -27.77 -26.23
N ARG A 158 10.97 -28.98 -25.79
CA ARG A 158 11.66 -29.63 -24.65
C ARG A 158 13.15 -29.86 -24.89
N GLU A 159 13.55 -30.19 -26.15
CA GLU A 159 14.94 -30.43 -26.52
C GLU A 159 15.72 -29.12 -26.49
N GLY A 160 15.20 -28.05 -27.10
CA GLY A 160 15.80 -26.73 -27.09
C GLY A 160 15.91 -26.19 -25.66
N PHE A 161 14.91 -26.41 -24.81
CA PHE A 161 14.95 -26.01 -23.40
C PHE A 161 15.99 -26.81 -22.62
N ALA A 162 16.12 -28.11 -22.84
CA ALA A 162 17.20 -28.91 -22.22
C ALA A 162 18.59 -28.38 -22.62
N GLY A 163 18.78 -27.99 -23.89
CA GLY A 163 20.01 -27.35 -24.36
C GLY A 163 20.27 -26.00 -23.70
N TRP A 164 19.22 -25.19 -23.51
CA TRP A 164 19.30 -23.92 -22.79
C TRP A 164 19.69 -24.13 -21.31
N LEU A 165 19.08 -25.11 -20.63
CA LEU A 165 19.42 -25.48 -19.25
C LEU A 165 20.89 -25.90 -19.09
N MET A 166 21.44 -26.61 -20.08
CA MET A 166 22.86 -27.00 -20.09
C MET A 166 23.78 -25.79 -20.18
N ALA A 167 23.41 -24.78 -20.98
CA ALA A 167 24.17 -23.53 -21.06
C ALA A 167 24.12 -22.78 -19.71
N VAL A 168 22.95 -22.68 -19.09
CA VAL A 168 22.77 -22.07 -17.75
C VAL A 168 23.57 -22.84 -16.69
N ALA A 169 23.53 -24.18 -16.70
CA ALA A 169 24.32 -24.97 -15.77
C ALA A 169 25.83 -24.66 -15.88
N SER A 170 26.31 -24.47 -17.11
CA SER A 170 27.70 -24.07 -17.36
C SER A 170 28.00 -22.64 -16.88
N GLU A 171 27.07 -21.70 -17.00
CA GLU A 171 27.18 -20.34 -16.46
C GLU A 171 27.28 -20.35 -14.93
N LEU A 172 26.55 -21.27 -14.27
CA LEU A 172 26.58 -21.49 -12.83
C LEU A 172 27.75 -22.35 -12.35
N GLU A 173 28.68 -22.67 -13.24
CA GLU A 173 29.86 -23.51 -12.94
C GLU A 173 29.49 -24.92 -12.45
N LEU A 174 28.28 -25.41 -12.73
CA LEU A 174 27.87 -26.79 -12.47
C LEU A 174 28.55 -27.73 -13.46
N ASP A 175 28.89 -28.95 -13.01
CA ASP A 175 29.38 -30.00 -13.91
C ASP A 175 28.30 -30.38 -14.95
N PRO A 176 28.51 -30.07 -16.25
CA PRO A 176 27.51 -30.32 -17.27
C PRO A 176 27.18 -31.83 -17.45
N GLU A 177 28.16 -32.73 -17.29
CA GLU A 177 27.91 -34.16 -17.40
C GLU A 177 27.07 -34.67 -16.23
N PHE A 178 27.37 -34.23 -15.03
CA PHE A 178 26.56 -34.50 -13.84
C PHE A 178 25.17 -33.93 -13.99
N PHE A 179 25.02 -32.67 -14.39
CA PHE A 179 23.72 -32.01 -14.55
C PHE A 179 22.84 -32.74 -15.56
N LEU A 180 23.37 -33.08 -16.75
CA LEU A 180 22.65 -33.80 -17.77
C LEU A 180 22.23 -35.20 -17.31
N LYS A 181 23.12 -35.92 -16.62
CA LYS A 181 22.83 -37.22 -16.05
C LYS A 181 21.67 -37.17 -15.06
N GLU A 182 21.72 -36.22 -14.13
CA GLU A 182 20.68 -36.05 -13.12
C GLU A 182 19.34 -35.61 -13.74
N LEU A 183 19.38 -34.69 -14.73
CA LEU A 183 18.19 -34.25 -15.47
C LEU A 183 17.49 -35.43 -16.20
N SER A 184 18.30 -36.39 -16.73
CA SER A 184 17.81 -37.55 -17.42
C SER A 184 17.42 -38.72 -16.52
N ALA A 185 17.80 -38.71 -15.25
CA ALA A 185 17.65 -39.85 -14.33
C ALA A 185 16.21 -40.11 -13.86
N GLY A 186 15.23 -39.24 -14.16
CA GLY A 186 13.83 -39.42 -13.78
C GLY A 186 13.52 -39.19 -12.27
N LYS A 187 14.52 -39.07 -11.42
CA LYS A 187 14.35 -38.85 -9.98
C LYS A 187 13.64 -37.54 -9.69
N TYR A 188 14.06 -36.45 -10.32
CA TYR A 188 13.48 -35.13 -10.15
C TYR A 188 12.13 -35.01 -10.84
N GLN A 189 11.91 -35.76 -11.94
CA GLN A 189 10.60 -35.89 -12.55
C GLN A 189 9.58 -36.44 -11.54
N ALA A 190 9.92 -37.53 -10.84
CA ALA A 190 9.05 -38.09 -9.81
C ALA A 190 8.81 -37.11 -8.64
N ALA A 191 9.80 -36.27 -8.30
CA ALA A 191 9.66 -35.21 -7.31
C ALA A 191 8.67 -34.12 -7.78
N MET A 192 8.75 -33.68 -9.04
CA MET A 192 7.83 -32.70 -9.62
C MET A 192 6.39 -33.26 -9.72
N ASP A 193 6.24 -34.54 -10.08
CA ASP A 193 4.94 -35.23 -10.05
C ASP A 193 4.35 -35.28 -8.62
N ALA A 194 5.19 -35.49 -7.62
CA ALA A 194 4.78 -35.50 -6.23
C ALA A 194 4.40 -34.07 -5.74
N ALA A 195 5.17 -33.07 -6.11
CA ALA A 195 4.90 -31.67 -5.81
C ALA A 195 3.57 -31.19 -6.43
N TYR A 196 3.30 -31.57 -7.69
CA TYR A 196 2.02 -31.30 -8.33
C TYR A 196 0.86 -31.94 -7.54
N ARG A 197 0.96 -33.23 -7.21
CA ARG A 197 -0.08 -33.92 -6.44
C ARG A 197 -0.29 -33.30 -5.07
N ALA A 198 0.79 -32.96 -4.36
CA ALA A 198 0.70 -32.31 -3.06
C ALA A 198 -0.03 -30.96 -3.12
N GLY A 199 0.22 -30.17 -4.15
CA GLY A 199 -0.51 -28.91 -4.38
C GLY A 199 -2.00 -29.13 -4.66
N VAL A 200 -2.34 -30.13 -5.49
CA VAL A 200 -3.73 -30.51 -5.77
C VAL A 200 -4.43 -30.98 -4.48
N ASP A 201 -3.80 -31.83 -3.68
CA ASP A 201 -4.34 -32.35 -2.42
C ASP A 201 -4.50 -31.25 -1.37
N ALA A 202 -3.64 -30.23 -1.39
CA ALA A 202 -3.75 -29.03 -0.57
C ALA A 202 -4.84 -28.06 -1.06
N GLY A 203 -5.48 -28.33 -2.20
CA GLY A 203 -6.53 -27.49 -2.77
C GLY A 203 -6.03 -26.23 -3.45
N ILE A 204 -4.75 -26.20 -3.89
CA ILE A 204 -4.18 -25.07 -4.62
C ILE A 204 -4.77 -25.01 -6.03
N PRO A 205 -5.45 -23.92 -6.42
CA PRO A 205 -6.19 -23.88 -7.70
C PRO A 205 -5.32 -23.56 -8.92
N GLY A 206 -4.09 -23.05 -8.72
CA GLY A 206 -3.19 -22.62 -9.80
C GLY A 206 -1.98 -21.85 -9.26
N THR A 207 -1.20 -21.26 -10.15
CA THR A 207 0.04 -20.53 -9.81
C THR A 207 0.06 -19.11 -10.38
N PRO A 208 0.72 -18.15 -9.69
CA PRO A 208 1.23 -18.26 -8.33
C PRO A 208 0.09 -18.30 -7.31
N PHE A 209 0.21 -19.12 -6.27
CA PHE A 209 -0.71 -19.09 -5.15
C PHE A 209 0.07 -18.71 -3.89
N ILE A 210 -0.29 -17.60 -3.28
CA ILE A 210 0.54 -16.91 -2.30
C ILE A 210 -0.18 -16.84 -0.95
N PHE A 211 0.57 -17.09 0.12
CA PHE A 211 0.16 -16.82 1.50
C PHE A 211 1.08 -15.77 2.11
N LEU A 212 0.49 -14.74 2.68
CA LEU A 212 1.18 -13.73 3.48
C LEU A 212 0.91 -14.04 4.96
N ASN A 213 1.95 -14.38 5.71
CA ASN A 213 1.84 -14.79 7.11
C ASN A 213 0.76 -15.87 7.36
N GLY A 214 0.67 -16.86 6.44
CA GLY A 214 -0.28 -17.97 6.52
C GLY A 214 -1.71 -17.62 6.07
N VAL A 215 -1.98 -16.38 5.66
CA VAL A 215 -3.28 -15.96 5.12
C VAL A 215 -3.21 -15.90 3.60
N TRP A 216 -4.22 -16.46 2.93
CA TRP A 216 -4.29 -16.41 1.47
C TRP A 216 -4.29 -14.95 0.96
N TYR A 217 -3.29 -14.64 0.14
CA TYR A 217 -3.15 -13.36 -0.53
C TYR A 217 -4.05 -13.29 -1.78
N ARG A 218 -5.07 -12.45 -1.74
CA ARG A 218 -6.14 -12.42 -2.76
C ARG A 218 -5.99 -11.31 -3.80
N LEU A 219 -5.05 -10.39 -3.60
CA LEU A 219 -4.82 -9.31 -4.54
C LEU A 219 -4.01 -9.80 -5.74
N ASN A 220 -4.10 -9.09 -6.85
CA ASN A 220 -3.19 -9.31 -7.96
C ASN A 220 -1.75 -9.03 -7.46
N PRO A 221 -0.79 -9.95 -7.59
CA PRO A 221 0.54 -9.82 -7.02
C PRO A 221 1.46 -8.90 -7.84
N THR A 222 1.00 -7.66 -8.06
CA THR A 222 1.83 -6.58 -8.60
C THR A 222 2.77 -6.04 -7.53
N ALA A 223 3.83 -5.35 -7.95
CA ALA A 223 4.78 -4.73 -7.04
C ALA A 223 4.09 -3.77 -6.04
N ILE A 224 3.16 -2.93 -6.52
CA ILE A 224 2.41 -1.98 -5.69
C ILE A 224 1.55 -2.70 -4.65
N ASN A 225 0.77 -3.70 -5.06
CA ASN A 225 -0.12 -4.43 -4.16
C ASN A 225 0.67 -5.23 -3.11
N LEU A 226 1.79 -5.82 -3.51
CA LEU A 226 2.66 -6.55 -2.59
C LEU A 226 3.30 -5.60 -1.58
N GLU A 227 3.86 -4.50 -2.03
CA GLU A 227 4.45 -3.46 -1.19
C GLU A 227 3.42 -2.87 -0.21
N ALA A 228 2.23 -2.51 -0.68
CA ALA A 228 1.15 -2.01 0.17
C ALA A 228 0.80 -3.04 1.28
N SER A 229 0.71 -4.31 0.92
CA SER A 229 0.41 -5.38 1.87
C SER A 229 1.53 -5.59 2.90
N ILE A 230 2.78 -5.50 2.49
CA ILE A 230 3.95 -5.57 3.36
C ILE A 230 3.93 -4.42 4.36
N ARG A 231 3.75 -3.19 3.90
CA ARG A 231 3.67 -2.00 4.78
C ARG A 231 2.53 -2.12 5.79
N LEU A 232 1.36 -2.62 5.38
CA LEU A 232 0.24 -2.84 6.26
C LEU A 232 0.51 -3.94 7.31
N GLU A 233 1.20 -5.03 6.94
CA GLU A 233 1.62 -6.06 7.90
C GLU A 233 2.63 -5.51 8.91
N LEU A 234 3.64 -4.77 8.47
CA LEU A 234 4.63 -4.14 9.35
C LEU A 234 3.98 -3.11 10.30
N LEU A 235 2.97 -2.40 9.84
CA LEU A 235 2.25 -1.42 10.66
C LEU A 235 1.58 -2.06 11.87
N LYS A 236 1.13 -3.33 11.79
CA LYS A 236 0.41 -4.03 12.89
C LYS A 236 1.18 -4.01 14.20
N THR A 237 2.50 -4.01 14.15
CA THR A 237 3.35 -3.98 15.36
C THR A 237 3.37 -2.61 16.05
N LYS A 238 2.93 -1.55 15.38
CA LYS A 238 2.89 -0.16 15.87
C LYS A 238 1.47 0.29 16.25
N GLN A 239 0.46 -0.53 16.01
CA GLN A 239 -0.94 -0.19 16.25
C GLN A 239 -1.29 -0.25 17.74
N TYR A 240 -2.30 0.52 18.11
CA TYR A 240 -2.86 0.57 19.46
C TYR A 240 -4.13 -0.27 19.53
N LEU A 241 -4.41 -0.86 20.70
CA LEU A 241 -5.59 -1.72 20.90
C LEU A 241 -6.88 -0.93 21.10
N GLU A 242 -6.79 0.25 21.70
CA GLU A 242 -7.93 1.06 22.10
C GLU A 242 -7.68 2.55 21.82
N PRO A 243 -8.72 3.34 21.50
CA PRO A 243 -8.61 4.78 21.37
C PRO A 243 -8.32 5.42 22.73
N PRO A 244 -7.55 6.53 22.76
CA PRO A 244 -7.28 7.26 23.99
C PRO A 244 -8.52 7.98 24.50
N GLN A 245 -8.53 8.27 25.80
CA GLN A 245 -9.50 9.17 26.42
C GLN A 245 -8.79 10.41 26.93
N MET A 246 -9.37 11.57 26.67
CA MET A 246 -8.83 12.86 27.12
C MET A 246 -9.95 13.79 27.56
N GLU A 247 -9.75 14.48 28.68
CA GLU A 247 -10.65 15.55 29.12
C GLU A 247 -10.14 16.90 28.60
N PHE A 248 -11.00 17.66 27.97
CA PHE A 248 -10.69 18.99 27.48
C PHE A 248 -11.10 20.03 28.50
N LYS A 249 -10.20 20.99 28.75
CA LYS A 249 -10.50 22.10 29.67
C LYS A 249 -11.33 23.16 28.97
N GLU A 250 -12.42 23.57 29.59
CA GLU A 250 -13.20 24.71 29.12
C GLU A 250 -12.32 25.92 28.89
N SER A 251 -12.60 26.70 27.88
CA SER A 251 -11.89 27.93 27.52
C SER A 251 -10.44 27.75 27.02
N THR A 252 -9.90 26.54 26.95
CA THR A 252 -8.57 26.30 26.37
C THR A 252 -8.70 26.16 24.84
N LEU A 253 -7.89 26.90 24.12
CA LEU A 253 -7.74 26.73 22.67
C LEU A 253 -6.63 25.70 22.40
N TYR A 254 -6.86 24.83 21.45
CA TYR A 254 -5.91 23.80 21.03
C TYR A 254 -5.44 24.08 19.61
N PHE A 255 -4.14 23.98 19.39
CA PHE A 255 -3.53 24.16 18.07
C PHE A 255 -2.61 23.00 17.76
N ALA A 256 -2.69 22.51 16.55
CA ALA A 256 -1.73 21.57 15.99
C ALA A 256 -0.77 22.32 15.05
N HIS A 257 0.51 22.23 15.33
CA HIS A 257 1.60 22.77 14.53
C HIS A 257 2.20 21.63 13.72
N LEU A 258 1.89 21.55 12.44
CA LEU A 258 2.47 20.59 11.52
C LEU A 258 3.78 21.15 10.99
N GLU A 259 4.89 20.66 11.52
CA GLU A 259 6.23 21.03 11.08
C GLU A 259 6.59 20.24 9.80
N LEU A 260 6.92 20.96 8.74
CA LEU A 260 7.26 20.41 7.42
C LEU A 260 8.64 20.92 7.01
N ASP A 261 9.29 20.29 6.02
CA ASP A 261 10.57 20.78 5.50
C ASP A 261 10.46 22.19 4.91
N GLN A 262 9.29 22.53 4.34
CA GLN A 262 9.05 23.76 3.63
C GLN A 262 8.47 24.87 4.52
N GLY A 263 8.12 24.58 5.77
CA GLY A 263 7.48 25.53 6.67
C GLY A 263 6.59 24.88 7.71
N GLU A 264 5.65 25.65 8.25
CA GLU A 264 4.73 25.19 9.29
C GLU A 264 3.28 25.45 8.88
N ILE A 265 2.40 24.46 9.07
CA ILE A 265 0.95 24.64 8.97
C ILE A 265 0.39 24.68 10.38
N ILE A 266 -0.34 25.74 10.73
CA ILE A 266 -0.99 25.87 12.03
C ILE A 266 -2.48 25.64 11.88
N ILE A 267 -3.01 24.70 12.67
CA ILE A 267 -4.41 24.28 12.64
C ILE A 267 -5.02 24.53 14.01
N GLN A 268 -6.10 25.29 14.09
CA GLN A 268 -6.93 25.35 15.28
C GLN A 268 -7.81 24.11 15.36
N LEU A 269 -7.79 23.39 16.49
CA LEU A 269 -8.62 22.21 16.75
C LEU A 269 -9.88 22.62 17.53
N PHE A 270 -10.98 21.89 17.33
CA PHE A 270 -12.28 22.18 17.94
C PHE A 270 -12.80 21.00 18.80
N PRO A 271 -12.21 20.76 19.99
CA PRO A 271 -12.55 19.59 20.82
C PRO A 271 -14.01 19.59 21.30
N GLU A 272 -14.68 20.74 21.32
CA GLU A 272 -16.11 20.86 21.61
C GLU A 272 -17.02 20.27 20.51
N GLN A 273 -16.48 20.09 19.29
CA GLN A 273 -17.21 19.56 18.14
C GLN A 273 -16.97 18.05 17.93
N ALA A 274 -15.73 17.60 18.19
CA ALA A 274 -15.31 16.22 17.94
C ALA A 274 -14.35 15.73 19.05
N PRO A 275 -14.83 15.63 20.31
CA PRO A 275 -13.93 15.37 21.45
C PRO A 275 -13.19 14.04 21.37
N ALA A 276 -13.82 12.93 20.97
CA ALA A 276 -13.15 11.64 20.90
C ALA A 276 -12.12 11.61 19.77
N THR A 277 -12.46 12.16 18.61
CA THR A 277 -11.56 12.22 17.45
C THR A 277 -10.37 13.11 17.71
N ILE A 278 -10.57 14.26 18.34
CA ILE A 278 -9.45 15.19 18.68
C ILE A 278 -8.59 14.61 19.80
N ALA A 279 -9.15 13.89 20.77
CA ALA A 279 -8.37 13.16 21.76
C ALA A 279 -7.42 12.16 21.08
N SER A 280 -7.93 11.41 20.10
CA SER A 280 -7.13 10.48 19.29
C SER A 280 -6.06 11.23 18.48
N TYR A 281 -6.43 12.29 17.79
CA TYR A 281 -5.50 13.06 16.97
C TYR A 281 -4.34 13.62 17.79
N ILE A 282 -4.63 14.21 18.96
CA ILE A 282 -3.62 14.76 19.89
C ILE A 282 -2.73 13.64 20.43
N PHE A 283 -3.31 12.53 20.88
CA PHE A 283 -2.56 11.38 21.37
C PHE A 283 -1.60 10.85 20.30
N LEU A 284 -2.09 10.61 19.10
CA LEU A 284 -1.27 10.12 17.99
C LEU A 284 -0.14 11.09 17.64
N ALA A 285 -0.42 12.41 17.65
CA ALA A 285 0.59 13.43 17.43
C ALA A 285 1.68 13.41 18.53
N GLU A 286 1.29 13.35 19.81
CA GLU A 286 2.21 13.30 20.94
C GLU A 286 3.01 11.97 21.01
N GLN A 287 2.51 10.89 20.41
CA GLN A 287 3.24 9.62 20.28
C GLN A 287 4.13 9.56 19.03
N GLY A 288 4.21 10.63 18.23
CA GLY A 288 5.01 10.65 16.99
C GLY A 288 4.43 9.79 15.87
N TRP A 289 3.14 9.45 15.93
CA TRP A 289 2.48 8.65 14.89
C TRP A 289 2.60 9.27 13.50
N TYR A 290 2.52 10.59 13.45
CA TYR A 290 2.54 11.36 12.20
C TYR A 290 3.94 11.70 11.69
N ASP A 291 5.00 11.39 12.46
CA ASP A 291 6.36 11.76 12.12
C ASP A 291 6.86 10.98 10.89
N GLY A 292 7.34 11.70 9.90
CA GLY A 292 7.82 11.12 8.65
C GLY A 292 6.73 10.75 7.65
N ILE A 293 5.44 11.04 7.93
CA ILE A 293 4.34 10.72 7.01
C ILE A 293 4.22 11.79 5.92
N GLY A 294 4.12 11.32 4.66
CA GLY A 294 3.85 12.18 3.52
C GLY A 294 2.36 12.43 3.27
N PHE A 295 2.07 13.39 2.42
CA PHE A 295 0.73 13.55 1.85
C PHE A 295 0.59 12.55 0.71
N HIS A 296 -0.06 11.43 0.99
CA HIS A 296 -0.15 10.27 0.08
C HIS A 296 -1.21 10.43 -1.01
N THR A 297 -2.21 11.31 -0.81
CA THR A 297 -3.21 11.66 -1.82
C THR A 297 -3.19 13.19 -2.00
N VAL A 298 -3.07 13.63 -3.24
CA VAL A 298 -3.17 15.03 -3.62
C VAL A 298 -4.13 15.14 -4.81
N GLN A 299 -5.25 15.81 -4.58
CA GLN A 299 -6.23 16.20 -5.59
C GLN A 299 -6.27 17.72 -5.62
N THR A 300 -5.56 18.33 -6.56
CA THR A 300 -5.28 19.78 -6.57
C THR A 300 -6.52 20.65 -6.65
N ASP A 301 -7.61 20.14 -7.21
CA ASP A 301 -8.91 20.81 -7.31
C ASP A 301 -9.91 20.35 -6.21
N SER A 302 -9.43 19.66 -5.17
CA SER A 302 -10.27 19.11 -4.11
C SER A 302 -9.59 19.17 -2.74
N MET A 303 -8.68 18.24 -2.45
CA MET A 303 -8.12 18.06 -1.12
C MET A 303 -6.74 17.40 -1.15
N VAL A 304 -6.04 17.48 -0.02
CA VAL A 304 -4.83 16.69 0.25
C VAL A 304 -5.07 15.78 1.46
N GLU A 305 -4.58 14.54 1.41
CA GLU A 305 -4.76 13.55 2.48
C GLU A 305 -3.43 13.05 3.01
N SER A 306 -3.36 12.88 4.34
CA SER A 306 -2.21 12.34 5.07
C SER A 306 -2.67 11.51 6.28
N GLY A 307 -1.73 11.12 7.16
CA GLY A 307 -2.03 10.46 8.43
C GLY A 307 -2.01 8.93 8.38
N ASP A 308 -1.65 8.35 7.24
CA ASP A 308 -1.38 6.92 7.08
C ASP A 308 0.14 6.67 7.03
N PRO A 309 0.75 6.01 8.04
CA PRO A 309 2.18 5.71 8.03
C PRO A 309 2.62 4.80 6.88
N THR A 310 1.71 4.06 6.28
CA THR A 310 2.02 3.17 5.15
C THR A 310 2.05 3.89 3.82
N GLY A 311 1.41 5.07 3.73
CA GLY A 311 1.25 5.83 2.49
C GLY A 311 0.33 5.17 1.46
N THR A 312 -0.41 4.14 1.86
CA THR A 312 -1.31 3.38 0.97
C THR A 312 -2.74 3.93 0.93
N GLY A 313 -3.07 4.84 1.86
CA GLY A 313 -4.45 5.26 2.11
C GLY A 313 -5.31 4.22 2.83
N LEU A 314 -4.71 3.12 3.34
CA LEU A 314 -5.42 2.01 4.01
C LEU A 314 -4.95 1.80 5.45
N GLY A 315 -3.81 2.36 5.85
CA GLY A 315 -3.25 2.24 7.19
C GLY A 315 -4.01 3.05 8.23
N GLY A 316 -3.89 2.64 9.49
CA GLY A 316 -4.55 3.30 10.61
C GLY A 316 -4.05 2.81 11.96
N PRO A 317 -4.51 3.45 13.05
CA PRO A 317 -3.92 3.30 14.39
C PRO A 317 -4.28 1.99 15.10
N GLY A 318 -5.06 1.09 14.47
CA GLY A 318 -5.49 -0.19 15.04
C GLY A 318 -6.90 -0.17 15.65
N TYR A 319 -7.49 1.00 15.80
CA TYR A 319 -8.87 1.21 16.24
C TYR A 319 -9.62 2.14 15.29
N LEU A 320 -10.94 2.16 15.41
CA LEU A 320 -11.82 3.05 14.67
C LEU A 320 -12.66 3.88 15.65
N LEU A 321 -12.98 5.10 15.24
CA LEU A 321 -13.82 6.04 15.95
C LEU A 321 -15.15 6.24 15.19
N LEU A 322 -16.20 6.49 15.96
CA LEU A 322 -17.50 6.91 15.41
C LEU A 322 -17.38 8.30 14.78
N ASP A 323 -18.26 8.58 13.85
CA ASP A 323 -18.39 9.92 13.29
C ASP A 323 -18.95 10.89 14.35
N GLU A 324 -18.28 12.03 14.52
CA GLU A 324 -18.71 13.15 15.36
C GLU A 324 -19.08 14.31 14.43
N ILE A 325 -20.34 14.30 13.97
CA ILE A 325 -20.87 15.28 13.02
C ILE A 325 -21.57 16.38 13.77
N GLY A 326 -21.02 17.61 13.67
CA GLY A 326 -21.64 18.82 14.24
C GLY A 326 -22.41 19.62 13.19
N ASP A 327 -23.36 20.45 13.64
CA ASP A 327 -24.16 21.30 12.77
C ASP A 327 -23.51 22.67 12.49
N THR A 328 -22.39 22.99 13.15
CA THR A 328 -21.78 24.33 13.14
C THR A 328 -20.61 24.45 12.18
N LEU A 329 -20.00 23.33 11.79
CA LEU A 329 -18.85 23.29 10.89
C LEU A 329 -19.27 22.67 9.56
N ASN A 330 -18.76 23.24 8.47
CA ASN A 330 -19.03 22.79 7.12
C ASN A 330 -17.79 22.99 6.22
N PHE A 331 -17.87 22.51 5.00
CA PHE A 331 -16.81 22.61 3.98
C PHE A 331 -17.07 23.75 2.96
N ASP A 332 -17.83 24.77 3.33
CA ASP A 332 -18.12 25.92 2.45
C ASP A 332 -16.89 26.85 2.32
N GLU A 333 -15.92 26.70 3.23
CA GLU A 333 -14.64 27.39 3.19
C GLU A 333 -13.49 26.40 2.98
N ILE A 334 -12.33 26.90 2.53
CA ILE A 334 -11.10 26.14 2.37
C ILE A 334 -10.34 25.97 3.69
N GLY A 335 -9.48 24.98 3.75
CA GLY A 335 -8.59 24.76 4.90
C GLY A 335 -9.25 24.05 6.09
N MET A 336 -10.41 23.41 5.91
CA MET A 336 -11.00 22.59 6.96
C MET A 336 -10.22 21.28 7.08
N LEU A 337 -9.78 20.95 8.30
CA LEU A 337 -9.19 19.64 8.63
C LEU A 337 -10.30 18.69 9.04
N ALA A 338 -10.44 17.57 8.34
CA ALA A 338 -11.43 16.55 8.66
C ALA A 338 -10.83 15.13 8.53
N MET A 339 -11.49 14.17 9.18
CA MET A 339 -11.07 12.78 9.11
C MET A 339 -11.40 12.16 7.75
N SER A 340 -10.43 11.45 7.20
CA SER A 340 -10.61 10.59 6.03
C SER A 340 -11.00 9.19 6.49
N SER A 341 -12.13 8.70 6.00
CA SER A 341 -12.73 7.43 6.40
C SER A 341 -13.15 6.60 5.20
N SER A 342 -13.16 5.28 5.34
CA SER A 342 -13.59 4.33 4.30
C SER A 342 -15.11 4.06 4.30
N GLY A 343 -15.85 4.79 5.12
CA GLY A 343 -17.30 4.70 5.28
C GLY A 343 -17.72 5.28 6.63
N PRO A 344 -19.01 5.27 6.97
CA PRO A 344 -19.50 5.78 8.24
C PRO A 344 -18.86 5.06 9.44
N ASN A 345 -18.48 5.84 10.46
CA ASN A 345 -17.88 5.32 11.71
C ASN A 345 -16.57 4.54 11.51
N THR A 346 -15.74 4.93 10.55
CA THR A 346 -14.44 4.31 10.28
C THR A 346 -13.28 5.31 10.36
N ASN A 347 -13.40 6.35 11.20
CA ASN A 347 -12.32 7.30 11.42
C ASN A 347 -11.15 6.60 12.13
N GLY A 348 -9.94 6.81 11.63
CA GLY A 348 -8.69 6.30 12.20
C GLY A 348 -7.71 7.44 12.47
N SER A 349 -6.53 7.39 11.82
CA SER A 349 -5.53 8.46 11.88
C SER A 349 -5.48 9.32 10.63
N ARG A 350 -6.10 8.86 9.52
CA ARG A 350 -6.08 9.59 8.25
C ARG A 350 -6.92 10.85 8.34
N PHE A 351 -6.41 11.91 7.76
CA PHE A 351 -7.10 13.20 7.68
C PHE A 351 -6.90 13.84 6.31
N PHE A 352 -7.79 14.74 5.96
CA PHE A 352 -7.63 15.57 4.77
C PHE A 352 -7.82 17.05 5.09
N ILE A 353 -7.26 17.91 4.25
CA ILE A 353 -7.47 19.35 4.25
C ILE A 353 -8.02 19.73 2.88
N ASN A 354 -9.19 20.36 2.84
CA ASN A 354 -9.78 20.77 1.57
C ASN A 354 -9.11 22.05 1.02
N LEU A 355 -8.82 22.03 -0.28
CA LEU A 355 -8.19 23.13 -1.00
C LEU A 355 -9.22 24.03 -1.72
N VAL A 356 -10.43 23.52 -1.92
CA VAL A 356 -11.59 24.21 -2.46
C VAL A 356 -12.80 23.97 -1.60
N PRO A 357 -13.89 24.78 -1.67
CA PRO A 357 -15.15 24.46 -1.01
C PRO A 357 -15.72 23.11 -1.47
N LEU A 358 -16.11 22.25 -0.51
CA LEU A 358 -16.65 20.91 -0.77
C LEU A 358 -18.01 20.71 -0.08
N PRO A 359 -19.04 21.49 -0.41
CA PRO A 359 -20.32 21.48 0.32
C PRO A 359 -21.04 20.13 0.26
N TYR A 360 -20.71 19.27 -0.69
CA TYR A 360 -21.26 17.91 -0.78
C TYR A 360 -20.78 16.99 0.35
N LEU A 361 -19.73 17.37 1.09
CA LEU A 361 -19.23 16.65 2.28
C LEU A 361 -19.90 17.11 3.58
N ASN A 362 -20.68 18.17 3.56
CA ASN A 362 -21.37 18.69 4.75
C ASN A 362 -22.22 17.59 5.40
N GLY A 363 -22.08 17.44 6.73
CA GLY A 363 -22.82 16.42 7.48
C GLY A 363 -22.38 14.97 7.25
N SER A 364 -21.25 14.72 6.56
CA SER A 364 -20.80 13.37 6.23
C SER A 364 -19.38 13.05 6.72
N ARG A 365 -18.61 14.04 7.21
CA ARG A 365 -17.25 13.88 7.71
C ARG A 365 -17.06 14.57 9.04
N THR A 366 -16.26 13.98 9.92
CA THR A 366 -15.89 14.57 11.20
C THR A 366 -14.87 15.67 10.97
N ILE A 367 -15.28 16.93 11.10
CA ILE A 367 -14.39 18.09 11.05
C ILE A 367 -13.75 18.26 12.43
N VAL A 368 -12.42 18.31 12.49
CA VAL A 368 -11.65 18.39 13.74
C VAL A 368 -10.94 19.72 13.91
N GLY A 369 -10.77 20.49 12.83
CA GLY A 369 -10.02 21.75 12.91
C GLY A 369 -10.09 22.57 11.63
N ARG A 370 -9.37 23.71 11.66
CA ARG A 370 -9.23 24.61 10.53
C ARG A 370 -7.81 25.15 10.47
N VAL A 371 -7.23 25.18 9.29
CA VAL A 371 -5.94 25.83 9.02
C VAL A 371 -6.09 27.33 9.24
N ILE A 372 -5.23 27.88 10.07
CA ILE A 372 -5.16 29.33 10.34
C ILE A 372 -3.90 29.99 9.78
N SER A 373 -2.90 29.20 9.39
CA SER A 373 -1.66 29.65 8.74
C SER A 373 -1.01 28.51 7.95
N GLY A 374 -0.34 28.80 6.84
CA GLY A 374 0.46 27.84 6.08
C GLY A 374 -0.31 27.05 5.02
N LEU A 375 -1.57 27.41 4.71
CA LEU A 375 -2.37 26.70 3.70
C LEU A 375 -1.71 26.74 2.32
N GLU A 376 -0.96 27.78 1.99
CA GLU A 376 -0.23 27.94 0.73
C GLU A 376 0.79 26.84 0.48
N LEU A 377 1.30 26.15 1.51
CA LEU A 377 2.22 25.02 1.38
C LEU A 377 1.55 23.80 0.74
N LEU A 378 0.22 23.71 0.79
CA LEU A 378 -0.56 22.60 0.25
C LEU A 378 -1.05 22.87 -1.18
N THR A 379 -1.16 24.13 -1.59
CA THR A 379 -1.78 24.51 -2.87
C THR A 379 -0.86 24.37 -4.09
N GLY A 380 0.42 24.08 -3.89
CA GLY A 380 1.42 23.96 -4.95
C GLY A 380 1.89 22.53 -5.23
N LEU A 381 1.27 21.53 -4.59
CA LEU A 381 1.65 20.14 -4.74
C LEU A 381 1.15 19.58 -6.07
N ASN A 382 1.90 18.63 -6.63
CA ASN A 382 1.45 17.87 -7.79
C ASN A 382 0.41 16.82 -7.40
N GLU A 383 -0.45 16.44 -8.36
CA GLU A 383 -1.39 15.31 -8.22
C GLU A 383 -0.64 14.07 -7.75
N ARG A 384 -1.30 13.31 -6.84
CA ARG A 384 -0.75 12.07 -6.31
C ARG A 384 -1.84 11.07 -5.99
N ASP A 385 -1.66 9.82 -6.45
CA ASP A 385 -2.50 8.67 -6.13
C ASP A 385 -1.66 7.61 -5.40
N PRO A 386 -2.02 7.19 -4.18
CA PRO A 386 -1.26 6.17 -3.44
C PRO A 386 -1.20 4.81 -4.12
N PHE A 387 -2.14 4.50 -5.04
CA PHE A 387 -2.15 3.24 -5.79
C PHE A 387 -1.29 3.26 -7.06
N GLU A 388 -0.90 4.44 -7.53
CA GLU A 388 -0.03 4.60 -8.68
C GLU A 388 1.38 5.06 -8.27
N ASP A 389 1.46 5.95 -7.28
CA ASP A 389 2.68 6.66 -6.90
C ASP A 389 3.30 6.15 -5.58
N LEU A 390 2.99 4.91 -5.15
CA LEU A 390 3.43 4.38 -3.86
C LEU A 390 4.96 4.37 -3.68
N PHE A 391 5.69 4.23 -4.78
CA PHE A 391 7.17 4.21 -4.79
C PHE A 391 7.79 5.59 -5.00
N GLU A 392 7.00 6.57 -5.41
CA GLU A 392 7.50 7.92 -5.65
C GLU A 392 7.72 8.66 -4.32
N PRO A 393 8.77 9.50 -4.22
CA PRO A 393 9.00 10.29 -3.02
C PRO A 393 7.88 11.30 -2.79
N TYR A 394 7.62 11.62 -1.54
CA TYR A 394 6.65 12.65 -1.17
C TYR A 394 7.25 14.05 -1.39
N GLU A 395 6.49 14.96 -2.00
CA GLU A 395 6.89 16.36 -2.12
C GLU A 395 6.81 17.08 -0.76
N LEU A 396 5.91 16.65 0.11
CA LEU A 396 5.68 17.24 1.41
C LEU A 396 5.55 16.14 2.48
N VAL A 397 6.34 16.27 3.55
CA VAL A 397 6.41 15.29 4.65
C VAL A 397 6.22 16.02 5.97
N ILE A 398 5.39 15.47 6.84
CA ILE A 398 5.21 15.92 8.22
C ILE A 398 6.43 15.47 9.01
N ARG A 399 7.24 16.40 9.50
CA ARG A 399 8.38 16.12 10.37
C ARG A 399 7.95 15.77 11.77
N SER A 400 7.00 16.55 12.28
CA SER A 400 6.37 16.33 13.58
C SER A 400 5.06 17.12 13.66
N ILE A 401 4.18 16.73 14.61
CA ILE A 401 3.02 17.54 14.98
C ILE A 401 3.13 17.90 16.45
N ARG A 402 3.30 19.17 16.74
CA ARG A 402 3.35 19.71 18.10
C ARG A 402 1.99 20.29 18.50
N ILE A 403 1.52 19.92 19.68
CA ILE A 403 0.24 20.42 20.21
C ILE A 403 0.48 21.59 21.17
N GLU A 404 -0.14 22.71 20.87
CA GLU A 404 -0.13 23.90 21.73
C GLU A 404 -1.50 24.08 22.40
N ARG A 405 -1.48 24.43 23.69
CA ARG A 405 -2.66 24.70 24.53
C ARG A 405 -2.58 26.12 25.06
N ARG A 406 -3.53 26.98 24.70
CA ARG A 406 -3.58 28.43 25.13
C ARG A 406 -4.79 28.73 26.00
#